data_e9a9724b51fa15621387481b31c3c1e5
#
_entry.id   e9a9724b51fa15621387481b31c3c1e5
#
_cell.length_a   1.000
_cell.length_b   1.000
_cell.length_c   1.000
_cell.angle_alpha   90.00
_cell.angle_beta   90.00
_cell.angle_gamma   90.00
#
_symmetry.space_group_name_H-M   'P 1'
#
loop_
_entity.id
_entity.type
_entity.pdbx_description
1 polymer ?
#
loop_
_entity_poly.entity_id
_entity_poly.type
_entity_poly.pdbx_seq_one_letter_code
_entity_poly.pdbx_strand_id
1 'polypeptide(L)'
;MRGCTEVITLLNAQVDPDTGYDVYTPTKITGVSWYSMAAATVTTSGLLAADQYTVRIPVDADFSGKGYVNPIAYKTADPAKSFTIQRGDVIVRGTIDTPSRITAADLSRLIGSDGSYIAFTPPDPTATTVDAITPASVQQTCSDVFTVLSITDNRKAPHAQHWKVIGK
;
A
#
# COMPACT_ATOMS: atom_id res chain seq x y z
N MET A 1 -8.43 -15.02 -12.15
CA MET A 1 -8.10 -14.21 -13.36
C MET A 1 -6.75 -14.66 -13.87
N ARG A 2 -6.56 -14.92 -15.19
CA ARG A 2 -5.24 -15.32 -15.71
C ARG A 2 -4.26 -14.16 -15.61
N GLY A 3 -3.01 -14.43 -15.18
CA GLY A 3 -1.95 -13.41 -15.04
C GLY A 3 -1.96 -12.60 -13.73
N CYS A 4 -2.76 -12.99 -12.75
CA CYS A 4 -2.74 -12.38 -11.43
C CYS A 4 -1.89 -13.24 -10.49
N THR A 5 -0.59 -13.00 -10.47
CA THR A 5 0.40 -13.80 -9.71
C THR A 5 1.21 -12.97 -8.73
N GLU A 6 1.03 -11.65 -8.78
CA GLU A 6 1.78 -10.73 -7.94
C GLU A 6 1.20 -10.67 -6.52
N VAL A 7 2.05 -10.23 -5.60
CA VAL A 7 1.71 -9.97 -4.21
C VAL A 7 1.87 -8.48 -3.95
N ILE A 8 0.95 -7.91 -3.22
CA ILE A 8 1.04 -6.53 -2.75
C ILE A 8 0.76 -6.46 -1.25
N THR A 9 1.23 -5.41 -0.63
CA THR A 9 0.79 -4.99 0.70
C THR A 9 0.02 -3.68 0.56
N LEU A 10 -1.26 -3.74 0.89
CA LEU A 10 -2.14 -2.58 0.96
C LEU A 10 -2.07 -2.01 2.37
N LEU A 11 -1.73 -0.74 2.49
CA LEU A 11 -1.69 0.02 3.72
C LEU A 11 -2.93 0.90 3.79
N ASN A 12 -3.94 0.47 4.55
CA ASN A 12 -5.19 1.22 4.69
C ASN A 12 -5.01 2.40 5.62
N ALA A 13 -5.25 3.59 5.10
CA ALA A 13 -5.19 4.84 5.86
C ALA A 13 -6.44 5.02 6.73
N GLN A 14 -6.25 5.33 8.01
CA GLN A 14 -7.29 5.74 8.95
C GLN A 14 -6.79 6.89 9.81
N VAL A 15 -7.70 7.77 10.22
CA VAL A 15 -7.39 8.78 11.22
C VAL A 15 -7.52 8.16 12.61
N ASP A 16 -6.47 8.23 13.40
CA ASP A 16 -6.51 7.82 14.80
C ASP A 16 -7.39 8.79 15.60
N PRO A 17 -8.47 8.33 16.23
CA PRO A 17 -9.37 9.21 16.96
C PRO A 17 -8.74 9.88 18.19
N ASP A 18 -7.71 9.29 18.76
CA ASP A 18 -7.04 9.80 19.95
C ASP A 18 -5.99 10.86 19.63
N THR A 19 -5.29 10.71 18.53
CA THR A 19 -4.17 11.59 18.15
C THR A 19 -4.50 12.52 17.00
N GLY A 20 -5.52 12.21 16.18
CA GLY A 20 -5.88 12.93 14.97
C GLY A 20 -4.90 12.74 13.80
N TYR A 21 -3.91 11.89 13.94
CA TYR A 21 -2.93 11.58 12.89
C TYR A 21 -3.33 10.36 12.08
N ASP A 22 -2.84 10.29 10.84
CA ASP A 22 -3.02 9.12 9.99
C ASP A 22 -2.23 7.93 10.53
N VAL A 23 -2.91 6.79 10.55
CA VAL A 23 -2.32 5.48 10.84
C VAL A 23 -2.68 4.51 9.72
N TYR A 24 -1.81 3.57 9.47
CA TYR A 24 -1.93 2.62 8.37
C TYR A 24 -2.00 1.20 8.91
N THR A 25 -2.95 0.43 8.40
CA THR A 25 -3.08 -0.99 8.72
C THR A 25 -2.71 -1.82 7.50
N PRO A 26 -1.69 -2.69 7.60
CA PRO A 26 -1.26 -3.51 6.49
C PRO A 26 -2.22 -4.66 6.22
N THR A 27 -2.43 -4.94 4.93
CA THR A 27 -3.15 -6.13 4.44
C THR A 27 -2.38 -6.69 3.27
N LYS A 28 -1.86 -7.91 3.42
CA LYS A 28 -1.22 -8.64 2.32
C LYS A 28 -2.30 -9.18 1.39
N ILE A 29 -2.15 -8.95 0.10
CA ILE A 29 -3.05 -9.44 -0.94
C ILE A 29 -2.24 -10.20 -1.98
N THR A 30 -2.59 -11.47 -2.20
CA THR A 30 -1.92 -12.34 -3.16
C THR A 30 -2.86 -12.65 -4.33
N GLY A 31 -2.31 -12.72 -5.53
CA GLY A 31 -3.10 -12.98 -6.73
C GLY A 31 -3.61 -11.72 -7.41
N VAL A 32 -2.80 -10.67 -7.45
CA VAL A 32 -3.11 -9.41 -8.13
C VAL A 32 -2.33 -9.27 -9.43
N SER A 33 -2.72 -8.33 -10.29
CA SER A 33 -1.93 -7.90 -11.44
C SER A 33 -1.35 -6.53 -11.18
N TRP A 34 -0.06 -6.36 -11.42
CA TRP A 34 0.66 -5.10 -11.30
C TRP A 34 1.11 -4.61 -12.67
N TYR A 35 0.81 -3.36 -12.98
CA TYR A 35 1.27 -2.68 -14.19
C TYR A 35 1.87 -1.33 -13.80
N SER A 36 3.08 -1.07 -14.23
CA SER A 36 3.70 0.25 -14.14
C SER A 36 3.87 0.81 -15.55
N MET A 37 3.58 2.08 -15.72
CA MET A 37 3.80 2.81 -16.96
C MET A 37 4.65 4.03 -16.61
N ALA A 38 5.90 4.02 -17.05
CA ALA A 38 6.73 5.21 -17.05
C ALA A 38 6.26 6.13 -18.16
N ALA A 39 5.76 7.29 -17.80
CA ALA A 39 5.33 8.30 -18.76
C ALA A 39 6.01 9.64 -18.45
N ALA A 40 6.31 10.39 -19.48
CA ALA A 40 6.79 11.76 -19.36
C ALA A 40 5.82 12.70 -20.06
N THR A 41 5.39 13.73 -19.36
CA THR A 41 4.53 14.76 -19.92
C THR A 41 5.37 16.02 -20.16
N VAL A 42 5.36 16.52 -21.39
CA VAL A 42 6.01 17.79 -21.73
C VAL A 42 5.09 18.93 -21.32
N THR A 43 5.58 19.80 -20.47
CA THR A 43 4.91 21.04 -20.06
C THR A 43 5.72 22.25 -20.51
N THR A 44 5.15 23.43 -20.43
CA THR A 44 5.87 24.69 -20.69
C THR A 44 7.07 24.91 -19.77
N SER A 45 7.12 24.22 -18.63
CA SER A 45 8.21 24.28 -17.66
C SER A 45 9.23 23.13 -17.81
N GLY A 46 9.05 22.24 -18.81
CA GLY A 46 9.94 21.11 -19.08
C GLY A 46 9.27 19.75 -19.01
N LEU A 47 10.08 18.70 -18.93
CA LEU A 47 9.65 17.32 -18.85
C LEU A 47 9.29 16.97 -17.41
N LEU A 48 8.03 16.56 -17.17
CA LEU A 48 7.59 16.04 -15.88
C LEU A 48 7.39 14.53 -15.97
N ALA A 49 7.96 13.79 -15.02
CA ALA A 49 7.67 12.37 -14.86
C ALA A 49 6.21 12.19 -14.47
N ALA A 50 5.48 11.40 -15.24
CA ALA A 50 4.07 11.09 -15.04
C ALA A 50 3.88 9.58 -14.88
N ASP A 51 4.72 8.97 -14.04
CA ASP A 51 4.66 7.54 -13.76
C ASP A 51 3.30 7.19 -13.18
N GLN A 52 2.70 6.14 -13.70
CA GLN A 52 1.39 5.68 -13.28
C GLN A 52 1.45 4.19 -13.00
N TYR A 53 0.94 3.83 -11.83
CA TYR A 53 0.75 2.45 -11.43
C TYR A 53 -0.71 2.05 -11.57
N THR A 54 -0.94 0.85 -12.05
CA THR A 54 -2.28 0.25 -12.11
C THR A 54 -2.23 -1.14 -11.50
N VAL A 55 -3.05 -1.37 -10.49
CA VAL A 55 -3.22 -2.68 -9.86
C VAL A 55 -4.64 -3.16 -10.07
N ARG A 56 -4.81 -4.41 -10.51
CA ARG A 56 -6.10 -5.10 -10.54
C ARG A 56 -6.12 -6.14 -9.44
N ILE A 57 -7.09 -6.01 -8.55
CA ILE A 57 -7.28 -6.88 -7.39
C ILE A 57 -8.54 -7.70 -7.66
N PRO A 58 -8.42 -8.98 -8.04
CA PRO A 58 -9.58 -9.85 -8.23
C PRO A 58 -10.38 -10.04 -6.95
N VAL A 59 -11.68 -10.27 -7.04
CA VAL A 59 -12.52 -10.54 -5.87
C VAL A 59 -12.21 -11.88 -5.21
N ASP A 60 -11.60 -12.79 -5.95
CA ASP A 60 -11.13 -14.11 -5.54
C ASP A 60 -9.65 -14.14 -5.12
N ALA A 61 -9.01 -12.97 -4.97
CA ALA A 61 -7.65 -12.85 -4.44
C ALA A 61 -7.60 -13.31 -2.97
N ASP A 62 -6.43 -13.71 -2.51
CA ASP A 62 -6.21 -14.02 -1.10
C ASP A 62 -5.92 -12.73 -0.31
N PHE A 63 -6.79 -12.39 0.61
CA PHE A 63 -6.72 -11.20 1.47
C PHE A 63 -6.19 -11.50 2.87
N SER A 64 -5.50 -12.61 3.05
CA SER A 64 -4.95 -13.04 4.36
C SER A 64 -6.02 -13.15 5.45
N GLY A 65 -7.18 -13.67 5.09
CA GLY A 65 -8.30 -13.89 6.01
C GLY A 65 -9.13 -12.66 6.34
N LYS A 66 -8.82 -11.48 5.77
CA LYS A 66 -9.60 -10.26 5.97
C LYS A 66 -10.77 -10.16 4.99
N GLY A 67 -11.88 -9.58 5.45
CA GLY A 67 -13.05 -9.28 4.62
C GLY A 67 -13.04 -7.84 4.10
N TYR A 68 -13.49 -7.65 2.86
CA TYR A 68 -13.68 -6.30 2.32
C TYR A 68 -14.90 -5.62 2.95
N VAL A 69 -14.73 -4.39 3.38
CA VAL A 69 -15.79 -3.47 3.78
C VAL A 69 -15.68 -2.16 3.00
N ASN A 70 -16.81 -1.49 2.78
CA ASN A 70 -16.76 -0.19 2.10
C ASN A 70 -16.05 0.87 2.98
N PRO A 71 -15.49 1.94 2.39
CA PRO A 71 -14.73 2.93 3.14
C PRO A 71 -15.48 3.62 4.30
N ILE A 72 -16.81 3.73 4.20
CA ILE A 72 -17.63 4.33 5.26
C ILE A 72 -17.71 3.38 6.45
N ALA A 73 -17.98 2.10 6.20
CA ALA A 73 -18.08 1.08 7.24
C ALA A 73 -16.69 0.76 7.85
N TYR A 74 -15.62 0.93 7.08
CA TYR A 74 -14.26 0.67 7.56
C TYR A 74 -13.84 1.56 8.72
N LYS A 75 -14.42 2.78 8.83
CA LYS A 75 -14.12 3.71 9.94
C LYS A 75 -14.44 3.14 11.33
N THR A 76 -15.38 2.20 11.41
CA THR A 76 -15.80 1.55 12.65
C THR A 76 -15.55 0.05 12.67
N ALA A 77 -15.00 -0.51 11.59
CA ALA A 77 -14.70 -1.92 11.48
C ALA A 77 -13.40 -2.28 12.21
N ASP A 78 -13.29 -3.54 12.63
CA ASP A 78 -12.07 -4.08 13.19
C ASP A 78 -11.00 -4.21 12.07
N PRO A 79 -9.92 -3.43 12.11
CA PRO A 79 -8.89 -3.46 11.07
C PRO A 79 -8.09 -4.77 11.05
N ALA A 80 -8.16 -5.60 12.10
CA ALA A 80 -7.54 -6.91 12.12
C ALA A 80 -8.30 -7.92 11.24
N LYS A 81 -9.62 -7.72 11.05
CA LYS A 81 -10.50 -8.62 10.32
C LYS A 81 -11.02 -8.05 9.00
N SER A 82 -10.78 -6.77 8.78
CA SER A 82 -11.36 -6.04 7.64
C SER A 82 -10.30 -5.25 6.90
N PHE A 83 -10.56 -5.01 5.63
CA PHE A 83 -9.81 -4.06 4.81
C PHE A 83 -10.78 -3.28 3.91
N THR A 84 -10.30 -2.19 3.38
CA THR A 84 -10.99 -1.40 2.37
C THR A 84 -10.03 -1.03 1.24
N ILE A 85 -10.52 -0.35 0.23
CA ILE A 85 -9.69 0.27 -0.80
C ILE A 85 -10.24 1.69 -0.98
N GLN A 86 -9.43 2.67 -0.67
CA GLN A 86 -9.83 4.09 -0.73
C GLN A 86 -8.68 4.98 -1.21
N ARG A 87 -9.01 6.21 -1.57
CA ARG A 87 -8.00 7.22 -1.91
C ARG A 87 -7.15 7.53 -0.68
N GLY A 88 -5.85 7.70 -0.88
CA GLY A 88 -4.90 7.94 0.20
C GLY A 88 -4.32 6.67 0.81
N ASP A 89 -4.86 5.50 0.49
CA ASP A 89 -4.18 4.25 0.81
C ASP A 89 -2.84 4.17 0.08
N VAL A 90 -1.90 3.44 0.65
CA VAL A 90 -0.60 3.19 0.03
C VAL A 90 -0.52 1.72 -0.38
N ILE A 91 -0.03 1.47 -1.58
CA ILE A 91 0.19 0.11 -2.08
C ILE A 91 1.68 -0.09 -2.33
N VAL A 92 2.22 -1.14 -1.74
CA VAL A 92 3.60 -1.59 -1.90
C VAL A 92 3.59 -2.90 -2.67
N ARG A 93 4.41 -3.02 -3.71
CA ARG A 93 4.59 -4.28 -4.42
C ARG A 93 5.40 -5.24 -3.55
N GLY A 94 4.88 -6.44 -3.38
CA GLY A 94 5.49 -7.48 -2.54
C GLY A 94 4.94 -7.51 -1.12
N THR A 95 5.61 -8.29 -0.28
CA THR A 95 5.27 -8.45 1.14
C THR A 95 6.21 -7.61 1.97
N ILE A 96 5.64 -6.82 2.88
CA ILE A 96 6.40 -6.09 3.90
C ILE A 96 6.14 -6.70 5.26
N ASP A 97 7.21 -6.85 6.02
CA ASP A 97 7.15 -7.28 7.42
C ASP A 97 7.04 -6.01 8.28
N THR A 98 5.83 -5.71 8.69
CA THR A 98 5.51 -4.50 9.45
C THR A 98 4.65 -4.83 10.65
N PRO A 99 4.67 -4.00 11.70
CA PRO A 99 3.69 -4.11 12.78
C PRO A 99 2.26 -3.97 12.25
N SER A 100 1.31 -4.48 13.01
CA SER A 100 -0.12 -4.45 12.63
C SER A 100 -0.69 -3.03 12.46
N ARG A 101 0.01 -2.03 12.94
CA ARG A 101 -0.35 -0.61 12.85
C ARG A 101 0.92 0.21 12.63
N ILE A 102 0.89 1.10 11.66
CA ILE A 102 2.02 1.94 11.25
C ILE A 102 1.58 3.40 11.34
N THR A 103 2.37 4.24 11.99
CA THR A 103 2.11 5.69 12.00
C THR A 103 2.60 6.34 10.70
N ALA A 104 2.15 7.56 10.41
CA ALA A 104 2.63 8.31 9.24
C ALA A 104 4.15 8.57 9.32
N ALA A 105 4.71 8.74 10.52
CA ALA A 105 6.14 8.87 10.71
C ALA A 105 6.90 7.57 10.40
N ASP A 106 6.35 6.42 10.79
CA ASP A 106 6.93 5.13 10.46
C ASP A 106 6.82 4.84 8.96
N LEU A 107 5.69 5.20 8.34
CA LEU A 107 5.50 5.05 6.90
C LEU A 107 6.56 5.83 6.11
N SER A 108 6.87 7.07 6.52
CA SER A 108 7.90 7.88 5.86
C SER A 108 9.30 7.29 5.99
N ARG A 109 9.56 6.47 7.01
CA ARG A 109 10.81 5.72 7.17
C ARG A 109 10.85 4.45 6.34
N LEU A 110 9.67 3.86 6.07
CA LEU A 110 9.56 2.65 5.26
C LEU A 110 9.69 2.93 3.76
N ILE A 111 9.32 4.14 3.35
CA ILE A 111 9.35 4.56 1.95
C ILE A 111 10.56 5.46 1.75
N GLY A 112 11.49 5.05 0.90
CA GLY A 112 12.63 5.88 0.51
C GLY A 112 12.18 7.12 -0.27
N SER A 113 13.04 8.12 -0.34
CA SER A 113 12.77 9.38 -1.07
C SER A 113 12.56 9.19 -2.58
N ASP A 114 13.01 8.06 -3.11
CA ASP A 114 12.82 7.64 -4.51
C ASP A 114 11.53 6.80 -4.71
N GLY A 115 10.71 6.62 -3.67
CA GLY A 115 9.52 5.78 -3.67
C GLY A 115 9.80 4.28 -3.52
N SER A 116 11.06 3.90 -3.27
CA SER A 116 11.40 2.51 -2.98
C SER A 116 10.98 2.14 -1.56
N TYR A 117 10.59 0.88 -1.38
CA TYR A 117 10.31 0.35 -0.06
C TYR A 117 11.60 -0.04 0.66
N ILE A 118 11.73 0.41 1.89
CA ILE A 118 12.83 0.07 2.79
C ILE A 118 12.29 -0.81 3.92
N ALA A 119 12.82 -2.03 4.10
CA ALA A 119 12.36 -2.94 5.13
C ALA A 119 12.49 -2.33 6.54
N PHE A 120 11.41 -2.36 7.29
CA PHE A 120 11.41 -1.91 8.69
C PHE A 120 11.99 -3.00 9.59
N THR A 121 13.06 -2.68 10.29
CA THR A 121 13.53 -3.48 11.42
C THR A 121 13.03 -2.81 12.70
N PRO A 122 12.11 -3.42 13.46
CA PRO A 122 11.68 -2.86 14.74
C PRO A 122 12.89 -2.59 15.62
N PRO A 123 12.94 -1.47 16.34
CA PRO A 123 13.99 -1.26 17.32
C PRO A 123 13.95 -2.42 18.34
N ASP A 124 15.10 -2.96 18.67
CA ASP A 124 15.22 -3.98 19.71
C ASP A 124 14.66 -3.39 21.03
N PRO A 125 13.58 -3.96 21.62
CA PRO A 125 13.00 -3.44 22.84
C PRO A 125 13.96 -3.51 24.04
N THR A 126 15.09 -4.21 23.91
CA THR A 126 16.15 -4.30 24.93
C THR A 126 17.29 -3.32 24.70
N ALA A 127 17.31 -2.63 23.54
CA ALA A 127 18.33 -1.65 23.23
C ALA A 127 18.10 -0.36 24.04
N THR A 128 19.06 0.02 24.86
CA THR A 128 19.05 1.25 25.66
C THR A 128 19.37 2.50 24.85
N THR A 129 19.77 2.36 23.59
CA THR A 129 20.03 3.43 22.64
C THR A 129 19.16 3.22 21.41
N VAL A 130 18.39 4.24 21.04
CA VAL A 130 17.69 4.27 19.75
C VAL A 130 18.77 4.45 18.68
N ASP A 131 19.30 3.34 18.18
CA ASP A 131 20.19 3.39 17.04
C ASP A 131 19.40 3.95 15.86
N ALA A 132 19.86 5.09 15.36
CA ALA A 132 19.34 5.65 14.13
C ALA A 132 19.42 4.56 13.05
N ILE A 133 18.32 4.31 12.35
CA ILE A 133 18.27 3.37 11.23
C ILE A 133 19.35 3.81 10.25
N THR A 134 20.45 3.09 10.23
CA THR A 134 21.53 3.39 9.28
C THR A 134 21.17 2.80 7.92
N PRO A 135 21.48 3.47 6.81
CA PRO A 135 21.25 2.95 5.46
C PRO A 135 21.80 1.54 5.24
N ALA A 136 22.85 1.15 5.98
CA ALA A 136 23.46 -0.17 5.89
C ALA A 136 22.65 -1.30 6.54
N SER A 137 21.72 -1.00 7.46
CA SER A 137 20.86 -1.99 8.11
C SER A 137 19.49 -2.17 7.43
N VAL A 138 19.24 -1.39 6.36
CA VAL A 138 17.97 -1.37 5.66
C VAL A 138 18.08 -2.21 4.41
N GLN A 139 17.37 -3.32 4.37
CA GLN A 139 17.29 -4.16 3.19
C GLN A 139 16.10 -3.73 2.35
N GLN A 140 16.36 -3.24 1.14
CA GLN A 140 15.32 -2.93 0.17
C GLN A 140 14.64 -4.22 -0.30
N THR A 141 13.36 -4.39 0.02
CA THR A 141 12.59 -5.59 -0.31
C THR A 141 11.64 -5.40 -1.49
N CYS A 142 11.28 -4.18 -1.83
CA CYS A 142 10.38 -3.83 -2.93
C CYS A 142 10.82 -2.52 -3.58
N SER A 143 10.63 -2.41 -4.89
CA SER A 143 11.00 -1.22 -5.66
C SER A 143 9.82 -0.31 -6.00
N ASP A 144 8.59 -0.82 -5.91
CA ASP A 144 7.42 -0.10 -6.40
C ASP A 144 6.43 0.19 -5.26
N VAL A 145 6.17 1.48 -5.04
CA VAL A 145 5.22 1.99 -4.04
C VAL A 145 4.45 3.13 -4.67
N PHE A 146 3.15 3.20 -4.39
CA PHE A 146 2.34 4.34 -4.83
C PHE A 146 1.18 4.65 -3.89
N THR A 147 0.71 5.89 -3.93
CA THR A 147 -0.51 6.31 -3.26
C THR A 147 -1.71 6.15 -4.17
N VAL A 148 -2.80 5.61 -3.66
CA VAL A 148 -4.05 5.39 -4.41
C VAL A 148 -4.72 6.73 -4.72
N LEU A 149 -4.87 7.02 -6.00
CA LEU A 149 -5.54 8.23 -6.51
C LEU A 149 -6.94 7.97 -7.04
N SER A 150 -7.16 6.80 -7.65
CA SER A 150 -8.43 6.44 -8.26
C SER A 150 -8.73 4.95 -8.12
N ILE A 151 -10.01 4.64 -7.94
CA ILE A 151 -10.50 3.27 -7.80
C ILE A 151 -11.71 3.12 -8.72
N THR A 152 -11.70 2.05 -9.50
CA THR A 152 -12.86 1.60 -10.28
C THR A 152 -13.33 0.26 -9.74
N ASP A 153 -14.57 0.21 -9.28
CA ASP A 153 -15.20 -1.01 -8.75
C ASP A 153 -15.90 -1.78 -9.86
N ASN A 154 -15.26 -2.83 -10.34
CA ASN A 154 -15.78 -3.72 -11.37
C ASN A 154 -16.29 -5.05 -10.79
N ARG A 155 -16.62 -5.13 -9.50
CA ARG A 155 -17.11 -6.36 -8.85
C ARG A 155 -18.44 -6.85 -9.38
N LYS A 156 -19.23 -5.97 -9.98
CA LYS A 156 -20.52 -6.31 -10.62
C LYS A 156 -20.40 -6.65 -12.11
N ALA A 157 -19.19 -6.62 -12.66
CA ALA A 157 -18.97 -7.01 -14.04
C ALA A 157 -19.34 -8.49 -14.25
N PRO A 158 -19.90 -8.87 -15.42
CA PRO A 158 -20.31 -10.27 -15.68
C PRO A 158 -19.13 -11.22 -15.71
N HIS A 159 -17.95 -10.72 -16.04
CA HIS A 159 -16.70 -11.48 -16.10
C HIS A 159 -15.56 -10.70 -15.46
N ALA A 160 -14.55 -11.43 -14.95
CA ALA A 160 -13.32 -10.86 -14.41
C ALA A 160 -13.58 -9.77 -13.35
N GLN A 161 -14.38 -10.09 -12.34
CA GLN A 161 -14.71 -9.18 -11.23
C GLN A 161 -13.45 -8.77 -10.46
N HIS A 162 -13.23 -7.46 -10.33
CA HIS A 162 -12.04 -6.91 -9.69
C HIS A 162 -12.22 -5.44 -9.29
N TRP A 163 -11.35 -4.96 -8.42
CA TRP A 163 -11.07 -3.53 -8.28
C TRP A 163 -9.90 -3.16 -9.19
N LYS A 164 -10.02 -2.07 -9.93
CA LYS A 164 -8.91 -1.44 -10.63
C LYS A 164 -8.48 -0.22 -9.82
N VAL A 165 -7.25 -0.25 -9.36
CA VAL A 165 -6.66 0.82 -8.55
C VAL A 165 -5.57 1.50 -9.36
N ILE A 166 -5.57 2.82 -9.35
CA ILE A 166 -4.59 3.64 -10.06
C ILE A 166 -3.96 4.59 -9.05
N GLY A 167 -2.65 4.76 -9.15
CA GLY A 167 -1.90 5.66 -8.29
C GLY A 167 -0.61 6.19 -8.90
N LYS A 168 0.07 7.01 -8.13
CA LYS A 168 1.33 7.66 -8.46
C LYS A 168 2.22 7.71 -7.21
#